data_22d19c24a909875341e1b2c5f1ba39af
#
_entry.id   22d19c24a909875341e1b2c5f1ba39af
#
_cell.length_a   1.000
_cell.length_b   1.000
_cell.length_c   1.000
_cell.angle_alpha   90.00
_cell.angle_beta   90.00
_cell.angle_gamma   90.00
#
_symmetry.space_group_name_H-M   'P 1'
#
loop_
_entity.id
_entity.type
_entity.pdbx_description
1 polymer ?
#
loop_
_entity_poly.entity_id
_entity_poly.type
_entity_poly.pdbx_seq_one_letter_code
_entity_poly.pdbx_strand_id
1 'polypeptide(L)'
;MKKLTCIAIDDEPIALLIISQFCERKGGLELTTFSEPLTGLKEIARCKPDLVFLDIEMNSISGLDIAHALPPESCLIFTTAHAQYALDGFDLDAVDFLHKPFAYERFEKAVEKAIVF
;
A
#
# COMPACT_ATOMS: atom_id res chain seq x y z
N MET A 1 7.82 -3.42 21.64
CA MET A 1 6.65 -3.42 20.78
C MET A 1 7.01 -3.97 19.41
N LYS A 2 6.19 -4.85 18.90
CA LYS A 2 6.41 -5.43 17.58
C LYS A 2 6.07 -4.40 16.51
N LYS A 3 6.95 -4.22 15.53
CA LYS A 3 6.67 -3.36 14.38
C LYS A 3 5.80 -4.10 13.38
N LEU A 4 4.92 -3.34 12.71
CA LEU A 4 4.16 -3.87 11.59
C LEU A 4 5.04 -3.93 10.35
N THR A 5 5.04 -5.07 9.67
CA THR A 5 5.76 -5.19 8.41
C THR A 5 4.91 -4.64 7.28
N CYS A 6 5.50 -3.79 6.46
CA CYS A 6 4.81 -3.10 5.38
C CYS A 6 5.57 -3.23 4.08
N ILE A 7 4.84 -3.35 2.98
CA ILE A 7 5.41 -3.31 1.63
C ILE A 7 4.66 -2.25 0.85
N ALA A 8 5.41 -1.43 0.11
CA ALA A 8 4.83 -0.44 -0.80
C ALA A 8 5.29 -0.74 -2.22
N ILE A 9 4.35 -0.79 -3.15
CA ILE A 9 4.63 -1.02 -4.57
C ILE A 9 4.10 0.17 -5.36
N ASP A 10 4.98 0.83 -6.10
CA ASP A 10 4.65 1.99 -6.94
C ASP A 10 5.79 2.17 -7.94
N ASP A 11 5.47 2.33 -9.22
CA ASP A 11 6.52 2.51 -10.23
C ASP A 11 7.06 3.95 -10.28
N GLU A 12 6.55 4.85 -9.45
CA GLU A 12 7.06 6.21 -9.30
C GLU A 12 7.94 6.30 -8.05
N PRO A 13 9.27 6.50 -8.19
CA PRO A 13 10.17 6.57 -7.03
C PRO A 13 9.80 7.65 -6.02
N ILE A 14 9.28 8.78 -6.49
CA ILE A 14 8.89 9.88 -5.59
C ILE A 14 7.73 9.46 -4.69
N ALA A 15 6.77 8.71 -5.22
CA ALA A 15 5.66 8.22 -4.43
C ALA A 15 6.14 7.28 -3.32
N LEU A 16 7.09 6.41 -3.63
CA LEU A 16 7.68 5.51 -2.64
C LEU A 16 8.45 6.29 -1.57
N LEU A 17 9.14 7.35 -1.96
CA LEU A 17 9.86 8.20 -1.01
C LEU A 17 8.89 8.86 -0.03
N ILE A 18 7.77 9.37 -0.52
CA ILE A 18 6.75 9.99 0.33
C ILE A 18 6.20 9.00 1.34
N ILE A 19 5.84 7.81 0.90
CA ILE A 19 5.35 6.75 1.79
C ILE A 19 6.40 6.40 2.83
N SER A 20 7.66 6.28 2.40
CA SER A 20 8.77 5.97 3.28
C SER A 20 8.94 7.02 4.38
N GLN A 21 8.89 8.30 4.02
CA GLN A 21 8.98 9.39 4.97
C GLN A 21 7.81 9.40 5.95
N PHE A 22 6.62 9.11 5.46
CA PHE A 22 5.43 9.06 6.32
C PHE A 22 5.47 7.87 7.27
N CYS A 23 5.95 6.73 6.83
CA CYS A 23 6.13 5.57 7.70
C CYS A 23 7.14 5.87 8.81
N GLU A 24 8.24 6.53 8.46
CA GLU A 24 9.25 6.91 9.44
C GLU A 24 8.69 7.89 10.47
N ARG A 25 7.93 8.88 10.01
CA ARG A 25 7.29 9.85 10.89
C ARG A 25 6.29 9.20 11.85
N LYS A 26 5.49 8.26 11.34
CA LYS A 26 4.50 7.55 12.15
C LYS A 26 5.17 6.69 13.22
N GLY A 27 6.24 6.02 12.87
CA GLY A 27 6.90 5.05 13.75
C GLY A 27 6.13 3.73 13.87
N GLY A 28 6.84 2.68 14.23
CA GLY A 28 6.24 1.37 14.40
C GLY A 28 5.96 0.62 13.10
N LEU A 29 6.38 1.15 11.96
CA LEU A 29 6.20 0.54 10.65
C LEU A 29 7.56 0.20 10.05
N GLU A 30 7.71 -1.04 9.62
CA GLU A 30 8.94 -1.52 8.99
C GLU A 30 8.65 -1.70 7.51
N LEU A 31 9.06 -0.73 6.69
CA LEU A 31 8.70 -0.63 5.29
C LEU A 31 9.80 -1.11 4.35
N THR A 32 9.42 -1.90 3.35
CA THR A 32 10.25 -2.21 2.19
C THR A 32 9.50 -1.72 0.95
N THR A 33 10.22 -1.06 0.04
CA THR A 33 9.61 -0.50 -1.17
C THR A 33 10.06 -1.22 -2.42
N PHE A 34 9.17 -1.31 -3.40
CA PHE A 34 9.46 -1.93 -4.68
C PHE A 34 8.91 -1.06 -5.80
N SER A 35 9.77 -0.71 -6.76
CA SER A 35 9.32 0.02 -7.95
C SER A 35 8.92 -0.93 -9.08
N GLU A 36 9.26 -2.22 -8.96
CA GLU A 36 8.91 -3.24 -9.93
C GLU A 36 7.80 -4.12 -9.34
N PRO A 37 6.58 -4.09 -9.93
CA PRO A 37 5.43 -4.76 -9.34
C PRO A 37 5.59 -6.25 -9.10
N LEU A 38 6.17 -6.98 -10.06
CA LEU A 38 6.30 -8.43 -9.91
C LEU A 38 7.29 -8.82 -8.81
N THR A 39 8.37 -8.03 -8.66
CA THR A 39 9.32 -8.24 -7.57
C THR A 39 8.65 -8.01 -6.23
N GLY A 40 7.84 -6.95 -6.13
CA GLY A 40 7.09 -6.68 -4.92
C GLY A 40 6.08 -7.77 -4.60
N LEU A 41 5.39 -8.27 -5.61
CA LEU A 41 4.42 -9.36 -5.43
C LEU A 41 5.08 -10.63 -4.89
N LYS A 42 6.25 -10.97 -5.41
CA LYS A 42 7.01 -12.13 -4.92
C LYS A 42 7.36 -11.98 -3.45
N GLU A 43 7.79 -10.78 -3.05
CA GLU A 43 8.14 -10.54 -1.66
C GLU A 43 6.91 -10.59 -0.75
N ILE A 44 5.77 -10.09 -1.21
CA ILE A 44 4.52 -10.19 -0.46
C ILE A 44 4.16 -11.65 -0.22
N ALA A 45 4.26 -12.48 -1.24
CA ALA A 45 3.97 -13.90 -1.11
C ALA A 45 4.92 -14.60 -0.14
N ARG A 46 6.19 -14.18 -0.12
CA ARG A 46 7.22 -14.76 0.74
C ARG A 46 7.05 -14.37 2.20
N CYS A 47 6.87 -13.08 2.48
CA CYS A 47 6.92 -12.59 3.86
C CYS A 47 5.55 -12.32 4.48
N LYS A 48 4.49 -12.29 3.68
CA LYS A 48 3.12 -12.02 4.13
C LYS A 48 3.06 -10.81 5.07
N PRO A 49 3.31 -9.59 4.53
CA PRO A 49 3.36 -8.39 5.36
C PRO A 49 2.02 -8.11 6.02
N ASP A 50 2.05 -7.34 7.10
CA ASP A 50 0.83 -6.90 7.77
C ASP A 50 0.06 -5.90 6.92
N LEU A 51 0.76 -5.06 6.16
CA LEU A 51 0.16 -3.93 5.44
C LEU A 51 0.84 -3.76 4.08
N VAL A 52 0.02 -3.54 3.05
CA VAL A 52 0.51 -3.29 1.69
C VAL A 52 -0.06 -1.96 1.20
N PHE A 53 0.84 -1.07 0.76
CA PHE A 53 0.48 0.14 0.02
C PHE A 53 0.67 -0.16 -1.46
N LEU A 54 -0.35 0.01 -2.27
CA LEU A 54 -0.33 -0.47 -3.64
C LEU A 54 -0.88 0.59 -4.59
N ASP A 55 -0.03 1.05 -5.51
CA ASP A 55 -0.48 1.96 -6.56
C ASP A 55 -1.36 1.19 -7.55
N ILE A 56 -2.48 1.79 -7.94
CA ILE A 56 -3.40 1.14 -8.88
C ILE A 56 -2.85 1.19 -10.30
N GLU A 57 -2.31 2.34 -10.73
CA GLU A 57 -1.82 2.51 -12.09
C GLU A 57 -0.31 2.34 -12.19
N MET A 58 0.11 1.22 -12.75
CA MET A 58 1.51 0.94 -13.01
C MET A 58 1.70 0.46 -14.45
N ASN A 59 2.89 0.70 -15.02
CA ASN A 59 3.13 0.45 -16.43
C ASN A 59 3.01 -1.03 -16.84
N SER A 60 3.48 -1.94 -16.00
CA SER A 60 3.55 -3.35 -16.37
C SER A 60 2.35 -4.17 -15.91
N ILE A 61 1.69 -3.76 -14.84
CA ILE A 61 0.56 -4.51 -14.28
C ILE A 61 -0.26 -3.58 -13.39
N SER A 62 -1.58 -3.77 -13.40
CA SER A 62 -2.46 -2.99 -12.54
C SER A 62 -2.34 -3.41 -11.08
N GLY A 63 -2.39 -2.44 -10.16
CA GLY A 63 -2.48 -2.73 -8.74
C GLY A 63 -3.72 -3.54 -8.39
N LEU A 64 -4.81 -3.39 -9.15
CA LEU A 64 -6.01 -4.19 -8.93
C LEU A 64 -5.75 -5.67 -9.17
N ASP A 65 -4.93 -6.00 -10.17
CA ASP A 65 -4.55 -7.39 -10.44
C ASP A 65 -3.69 -7.96 -9.32
N ILE A 66 -2.76 -7.15 -8.81
CA ILE A 66 -1.92 -7.57 -7.68
C ILE A 66 -2.76 -7.79 -6.42
N ALA A 67 -3.76 -6.92 -6.21
CA ALA A 67 -4.61 -7.01 -5.02
C ALA A 67 -5.32 -8.36 -4.92
N HIS A 68 -5.71 -8.95 -6.05
CA HIS A 68 -6.34 -10.26 -6.07
C HIS A 68 -5.42 -11.39 -5.60
N ALA A 69 -4.12 -11.17 -5.65
CA ALA A 69 -3.11 -12.17 -5.28
C ALA A 69 -2.58 -11.99 -3.86
N LEU A 70 -3.08 -11.01 -3.10
CA LEU A 70 -2.58 -10.75 -1.76
C LEU A 70 -2.99 -11.83 -0.78
N PRO A 71 -2.10 -12.17 0.19
CA PRO A 71 -2.49 -13.08 1.27
C PRO A 71 -3.64 -12.49 2.10
N PRO A 72 -4.55 -13.32 2.62
CA PRO A 72 -5.65 -12.79 3.43
C PRO A 72 -5.18 -12.11 4.71
N GLU A 73 -3.96 -12.38 5.17
CA GLU A 73 -3.41 -11.75 6.36
C GLU A 73 -2.99 -10.30 6.15
N SER A 74 -2.79 -9.91 4.90
CA SER A 74 -2.28 -8.56 4.57
C SER A 74 -3.42 -7.57 4.41
N CYS A 75 -3.34 -6.45 5.13
CA CYS A 75 -4.25 -5.33 4.93
C CYS A 75 -3.80 -4.52 3.73
N LEU A 76 -4.74 -4.02 2.95
CA LEU A 76 -4.46 -3.32 1.72
C LEU A 76 -4.90 -1.86 1.78
N ILE A 77 -3.98 -0.95 1.44
CA ILE A 77 -4.30 0.46 1.21
C ILE A 77 -3.87 0.78 -0.22
N PHE A 78 -4.82 1.17 -1.05
CA PHE A 78 -4.52 1.61 -2.41
C PHE A 78 -4.05 3.06 -2.42
N THR A 79 -3.15 3.39 -3.35
CA THR A 79 -2.82 4.77 -3.67
C THR A 79 -3.12 4.99 -5.15
N THR A 80 -3.62 6.18 -5.49
CA THR A 80 -3.98 6.46 -6.89
C THR A 80 -4.01 7.96 -7.16
N ALA A 81 -3.67 8.34 -8.39
CA ALA A 81 -3.86 9.70 -8.87
C ALA A 81 -5.29 9.93 -9.39
N HIS A 82 -6.09 8.87 -9.51
CA HIS A 82 -7.43 8.93 -10.10
C HIS A 82 -8.48 8.44 -9.10
N ALA A 83 -9.30 9.38 -8.61
CA ALA A 83 -10.29 9.11 -7.57
C ALA A 83 -11.36 8.09 -7.98
N GLN A 84 -11.62 7.93 -9.29
CA GLN A 84 -12.62 6.99 -9.75
C GLN A 84 -12.31 5.54 -9.41
N TYR A 85 -11.04 5.21 -9.19
CA TYR A 85 -10.66 3.85 -8.82
C TYR A 85 -11.14 3.45 -7.42
N ALA A 86 -11.50 4.42 -6.58
CA ALA A 86 -12.05 4.11 -5.26
C ALA A 86 -13.36 3.33 -5.37
N LEU A 87 -14.13 3.57 -6.43
CA LEU A 87 -15.38 2.85 -6.67
C LEU A 87 -15.14 1.40 -7.09
N ASP A 88 -14.13 1.19 -7.93
CA ASP A 88 -13.79 -0.16 -8.42
C ASP A 88 -13.22 -1.02 -7.29
N GLY A 89 -12.63 -0.40 -6.28
CA GLY A 89 -12.01 -1.10 -5.17
C GLY A 89 -12.97 -1.65 -4.14
N PHE A 90 -14.27 -1.35 -4.25
CA PHE A 90 -15.25 -1.86 -3.28
C PHE A 90 -15.36 -3.39 -3.28
N ASP A 91 -15.05 -4.02 -4.40
CA ASP A 91 -15.07 -5.48 -4.50
C ASP A 91 -13.80 -6.13 -3.95
N LEU A 92 -12.82 -5.32 -3.56
CA LEU A 92 -11.57 -5.77 -2.97
C LEU A 92 -11.55 -5.32 -1.51
N ASP A 93 -11.17 -6.17 -0.60
CA ASP A 93 -11.16 -5.86 0.83
C ASP A 93 -10.08 -4.87 1.22
N ALA A 94 -10.04 -3.71 0.55
CA ALA A 94 -9.10 -2.65 0.88
C ALA A 94 -9.57 -1.91 2.13
N VAL A 95 -8.61 -1.62 3.02
CA VAL A 95 -8.89 -0.85 4.23
C VAL A 95 -9.18 0.60 3.87
N ASP A 96 -8.46 1.15 2.89
CA ASP A 96 -8.63 2.55 2.51
C ASP A 96 -8.04 2.83 1.12
N PHE A 97 -8.32 4.01 0.62
CA PHE A 97 -7.79 4.55 -0.63
C PHE A 97 -7.18 5.91 -0.36
N LEU A 98 -5.95 6.12 -0.82
CA LEU A 98 -5.27 7.41 -0.69
C LEU A 98 -5.15 8.05 -2.07
N HIS A 99 -5.85 9.17 -2.27
CA HIS A 99 -5.79 9.93 -3.51
C HIS A 99 -4.53 10.81 -3.51
N LYS A 100 -3.67 10.62 -4.50
CA LYS A 100 -2.43 11.40 -4.62
C LYS A 100 -2.72 12.82 -5.12
N PRO A 101 -2.04 13.84 -4.61
CA PRO A 101 -1.15 13.80 -3.45
C PRO A 101 -1.94 13.78 -2.15
N PHE A 102 -1.46 13.05 -1.14
CA PHE A 102 -2.12 12.99 0.15
C PHE A 102 -1.19 13.53 1.24
N ALA A 103 -1.79 14.19 2.23
CA ALA A 103 -1.06 14.70 3.38
C ALA A 103 -0.79 13.59 4.39
N TYR A 104 0.18 13.83 5.28
CA TYR A 104 0.52 12.87 6.31
C TYR A 104 -0.70 12.49 7.16
N GLU A 105 -1.52 13.45 7.54
CA GLU A 105 -2.70 13.19 8.39
C GLU A 105 -3.66 12.20 7.72
N ARG A 106 -3.80 12.29 6.40
CA ARG A 106 -4.65 11.34 5.66
C ARG A 106 -4.03 9.94 5.63
N PHE A 107 -2.71 9.88 5.44
CA PHE A 107 -1.94 8.64 5.50
C PHE A 107 -2.08 7.99 6.89
N GLU A 108 -1.87 8.78 7.94
CA GLU A 108 -1.96 8.30 9.31
C GLU A 108 -3.33 7.68 9.60
N LYS A 109 -4.38 8.33 9.14
CA LYS A 109 -5.75 7.83 9.33
C LYS A 109 -5.95 6.47 8.67
N ALA A 110 -5.43 6.28 7.46
CA ALA A 110 -5.53 5.01 6.76
C ALA A 110 -4.77 3.90 7.50
N VAL A 111 -3.58 4.19 7.96
CA VAL A 111 -2.76 3.23 8.71
C VAL A 111 -3.45 2.85 10.02
N GLU A 112 -4.05 3.81 10.71
CA GLU A 112 -4.76 3.53 11.96
C GLU A 112 -5.96 2.62 11.74
N LYS A 113 -6.67 2.78 10.61
CA LYS A 113 -7.72 1.84 10.24
C LYS A 113 -7.18 0.42 10.07
N ALA A 114 -6.03 0.28 9.44
CA ALA A 114 -5.41 -1.02 9.23
C ALA A 114 -5.00 -1.68 10.55
N ILE A 115 -4.53 -0.88 11.51
CA ILE A 115 -4.09 -1.39 12.80
C ILE A 115 -5.24 -1.99 13.62
N VAL A 116 -6.45 -1.43 13.50
CA VAL A 116 -7.59 -1.94 14.27
C VAL A 116 -8.30 -3.10 13.58
N PHE A 117 -7.90 -3.43 12.36
CA PHE A 117 -8.40 -4.61 11.70
C PHE A 117 -7.64 -5.84 12.20
#